data_582b8abd6183b3742395ca836963173f
#
_entry.id   582b8abd6183b3742395ca836963173f
#
_cell.length_a   1.000
_cell.length_b   1.000
_cell.length_c   1.000
_cell.angle_alpha   90.00
_cell.angle_beta   90.00
_cell.angle_gamma   90.00
#
_symmetry.space_group_name_H-M   'P 1'
#
loop_
_entity.id
_entity.type
_entity.pdbx_description
1 polymer ?
#
loop_
_entity_poly.entity_id
_entity_poly.type
_entity_poly.pdbx_seq_one_letter_code
_entity_poly.pdbx_strand_id
1 'polypeptide(L)'
;MSFSQQYNMQTLYTMQFIEKFFPISPLTPSVKRALLSAHCRSHRPQGRPASAVDQTQKWWEEWLSVATSLYPVYVLVGGLLAYFRPSTFTWFVERGPTSYSAALCIIMLAMGFTLHIQDLFDVFLNRPLAVLFGSAAQYGIMPFVGAGVSKALGLSPELSAGVILLSCCPGGTASNVVTYIAKGDVALSILMTMCTTFAAVFATPFLTNILAGAYVPVDAAGLAISTFQVVLAPVLVGACIQSSCPQIIAFIIPFAPLIAVLVSSLLASSVFSANVPLLSLASLEEVTARVSSSGVFVSSHIAAALPTGPASGAQSALILLGNIGGAVFLVHAAGFLLGYIASMLAGFGESQRRAISIEVGMQNSSLAVVLATIHFASPLTAVPAAVSAVLMNIMGSGLAVVWRQIRIPTSLQ
;
A
#
# COMPACT_ATOMS: atom_id res chain seq x y z
N MET A 1 -19.57 18.65 5.09
CA MET A 1 -18.76 18.63 3.85
C MET A 1 -18.79 17.21 3.33
N SER A 2 -19.13 16.96 2.05
CA SER A 2 -19.11 15.61 1.49
C SER A 2 -17.66 15.12 1.35
N PHE A 3 -17.44 13.81 1.42
CA PHE A 3 -16.14 13.14 1.23
C PHE A 3 -15.42 13.63 -0.04
N SER A 4 -16.17 13.89 -1.12
CA SER A 4 -15.65 14.42 -2.38
C SER A 4 -15.06 15.83 -2.24
N GLN A 5 -15.57 16.67 -1.34
CA GLN A 5 -15.04 18.01 -1.10
C GLN A 5 -13.77 18.00 -0.27
N GLN A 6 -13.68 17.11 0.71
CA GLN A 6 -12.50 16.97 1.57
C GLN A 6 -11.34 16.31 0.83
N TYR A 7 -11.64 15.31 0.01
CA TYR A 7 -10.67 14.65 -0.88
C TYR A 7 -10.17 15.59 -1.97
N ASN A 8 -11.04 16.43 -2.56
CA ASN A 8 -10.66 17.45 -3.53
C ASN A 8 -9.70 18.51 -2.95
N MET A 9 -9.84 18.84 -1.68
CA MET A 9 -8.95 19.80 -1.01
C MET A 9 -7.56 19.22 -0.75
N GLN A 10 -7.46 18.03 -0.17
CA GLN A 10 -6.17 17.38 0.10
C GLN A 10 -5.33 17.22 -1.18
N THR A 11 -5.97 16.96 -2.28
CA THR A 11 -5.29 16.67 -3.54
C THR A 11 -4.91 17.92 -4.33
N LEU A 12 -5.62 19.03 -4.19
CA LEU A 12 -5.19 20.33 -4.73
C LEU A 12 -3.85 20.77 -4.13
N TYR A 13 -3.64 20.48 -2.86
CA TYR A 13 -2.42 20.85 -2.13
C TYR A 13 -1.22 19.97 -2.46
N THR A 14 -1.44 18.67 -2.66
CA THR A 14 -0.39 17.77 -3.16
C THR A 14 0.10 18.22 -4.56
N MET A 15 -0.79 18.78 -5.39
CA MET A 15 -0.44 19.35 -6.68
C MET A 15 0.47 20.58 -6.58
N GLN A 16 0.18 21.51 -5.68
CA GLN A 16 0.99 22.71 -5.51
C GLN A 16 2.39 22.38 -4.98
N PHE A 17 2.51 21.35 -4.15
CA PHE A 17 3.79 20.88 -3.64
C PHE A 17 4.64 20.25 -4.74
N ILE A 18 4.04 19.38 -5.56
CA ILE A 18 4.74 18.73 -6.70
C ILE A 18 5.18 19.78 -7.72
N GLU A 19 4.37 20.80 -8.02
CA GLU A 19 4.76 21.93 -8.89
C GLU A 19 5.95 22.73 -8.30
N LYS A 20 6.08 22.82 -6.99
CA LYS A 20 7.12 23.63 -6.32
C LYS A 20 8.46 22.89 -6.21
N PHE A 21 8.45 21.56 -6.10
CA PHE A 21 9.66 20.74 -5.96
C PHE A 21 10.11 20.04 -7.24
N PHE A 22 9.20 19.85 -8.20
CA PHE A 22 9.52 19.35 -9.52
C PHE A 22 9.07 20.38 -10.56
N PRO A 23 9.97 21.26 -11.07
CA PRO A 23 9.62 22.31 -12.04
C PRO A 23 9.28 21.68 -13.40
N ILE A 24 8.06 21.21 -13.54
CA ILE A 24 7.46 20.77 -14.79
C ILE A 24 6.62 21.96 -15.27
N SER A 25 6.85 22.44 -16.47
CA SER A 25 6.34 23.65 -17.12
C SER A 25 5.03 24.24 -16.56
N PRO A 26 4.98 25.53 -16.21
CA PRO A 26 3.89 26.15 -15.48
C PRO A 26 2.57 26.11 -16.29
N LEU A 27 1.49 25.70 -15.63
CA LEU A 27 0.14 25.87 -16.13
C LEU A 27 -0.10 27.34 -16.47
N THR A 28 -0.57 27.63 -17.68
CA THR A 28 -0.87 29.00 -18.10
C THR A 28 -1.91 29.64 -17.18
N PRO A 29 -1.79 30.95 -16.88
CA PRO A 29 -2.70 31.66 -15.97
C PRO A 29 -4.18 31.57 -16.35
N SER A 30 -4.49 31.33 -17.64
CA SER A 30 -5.84 31.13 -18.18
C SER A 30 -6.46 29.80 -17.72
N VAL A 31 -5.67 28.71 -17.64
CA VAL A 31 -6.13 27.39 -17.16
C VAL A 31 -6.34 27.40 -15.65
N LYS A 32 -5.48 28.06 -14.89
CA LYS A 32 -5.67 28.28 -13.45
C LYS A 32 -6.98 29.06 -13.17
N ARG A 33 -7.26 30.11 -13.93
CA ARG A 33 -8.52 30.88 -13.77
C ARG A 33 -9.75 30.11 -14.23
N ALA A 34 -9.66 29.30 -15.28
CA ALA A 34 -10.78 28.49 -15.75
C ALA A 34 -11.17 27.39 -14.75
N LEU A 35 -10.18 26.72 -14.14
CA LEU A 35 -10.42 25.71 -13.11
C LEU A 35 -11.01 26.32 -11.83
N LEU A 36 -10.51 27.47 -11.39
CA LEU A 36 -11.05 28.20 -10.25
C LEU A 36 -12.47 28.77 -10.54
N SER A 37 -12.75 29.26 -11.76
CA SER A 37 -14.06 29.83 -12.09
C SER A 37 -15.14 28.78 -12.35
N ALA A 38 -14.80 27.60 -12.88
CA ALA A 38 -15.75 26.51 -13.07
C ALA A 38 -16.23 25.94 -11.70
N HIS A 39 -15.33 25.91 -10.73
CA HIS A 39 -15.66 25.43 -9.38
C HIS A 39 -16.48 26.46 -8.56
N CYS A 40 -16.27 27.77 -8.79
CA CYS A 40 -17.02 28.82 -8.08
C CYS A 40 -18.45 29.04 -8.58
N ARG A 41 -18.85 28.52 -9.75
CA ARG A 41 -20.20 28.76 -10.31
C ARG A 41 -21.28 27.76 -9.84
N SER A 42 -20.90 26.62 -9.30
CA SER A 42 -21.90 25.59 -8.97
C SER A 42 -22.58 25.76 -7.60
N HIS A 43 -21.99 26.47 -6.64
CA HIS A 43 -22.63 26.73 -5.32
C HIS A 43 -22.11 28.01 -4.66
N ARG A 44 -22.76 29.14 -4.90
CA ARG A 44 -22.65 30.33 -4.04
C ARG A 44 -23.99 30.54 -3.30
N PRO A 45 -24.04 30.36 -1.97
CA PRO A 45 -24.92 31.16 -1.14
C PRO A 45 -24.27 32.56 -1.05
N GLN A 46 -25.02 33.60 -1.41
CA GLN A 46 -24.59 34.98 -1.32
C GLN A 46 -24.30 35.36 0.15
N GLY A 47 -23.13 35.97 0.37
CA GLY A 47 -22.88 36.93 1.43
C GLY A 47 -22.47 36.41 2.80
N ARG A 48 -21.15 36.07 2.95
CA ARG A 48 -20.37 36.40 4.16
C ARG A 48 -18.90 36.59 3.76
N PRO A 49 -18.20 37.64 4.27
CA PRO A 49 -16.76 37.76 4.07
C PRO A 49 -16.07 36.57 4.77
N ALA A 50 -15.09 35.96 4.09
CA ALA A 50 -14.28 34.89 4.64
C ALA A 50 -13.61 35.39 5.93
N SER A 51 -14.00 34.84 7.07
CA SER A 51 -13.44 35.19 8.37
C SER A 51 -12.01 34.67 8.48
N ALA A 52 -11.17 35.32 9.30
CA ALA A 52 -9.77 34.91 9.56
C ALA A 52 -9.66 33.42 10.01
N VAL A 53 -10.73 32.86 10.56
CA VAL A 53 -10.88 31.43 10.93
C VAL A 53 -10.78 30.51 9.71
N ASP A 54 -11.27 30.93 8.54
CA ASP A 54 -11.22 30.15 7.29
C ASP A 54 -9.81 30.10 6.70
N GLN A 55 -8.98 31.11 6.95
CA GLN A 55 -7.59 31.14 6.48
C GLN A 55 -6.65 30.31 7.35
N THR A 56 -6.87 30.30 8.67
CA THR A 56 -6.06 29.49 9.60
C THR A 56 -6.38 28.00 9.48
N GLN A 57 -7.61 27.62 9.13
CA GLN A 57 -7.99 26.24 8.92
C GLN A 57 -7.34 25.66 7.65
N LYS A 58 -7.08 26.44 6.62
CA LYS A 58 -6.46 25.99 5.38
C LYS A 58 -4.98 25.61 5.51
N TRP A 59 -4.18 26.37 6.23
CA TRP A 59 -2.73 26.17 6.24
C TRP A 59 -2.30 24.84 6.92
N TRP A 60 -2.94 24.43 8.01
CA TRP A 60 -2.59 23.17 8.69
C TRP A 60 -3.08 21.93 7.91
N GLU A 61 -4.20 22.02 7.19
CA GLU A 61 -4.63 20.96 6.27
C GLU A 61 -3.63 20.79 5.11
N GLU A 62 -3.08 21.89 4.60
CA GLU A 62 -1.99 21.85 3.62
C GLU A 62 -0.77 21.11 4.15
N TRP A 63 -0.34 21.44 5.37
CA TRP A 63 0.79 20.76 6.01
C TRP A 63 0.54 19.28 6.23
N LEU A 64 -0.65 18.87 6.64
CA LEU A 64 -1.02 17.47 6.79
C LEU A 64 -0.98 16.73 5.46
N SER A 65 -1.47 17.34 4.39
CA SER A 65 -1.43 16.76 3.05
C SER A 65 0.01 16.57 2.56
N VAL A 66 0.86 17.60 2.74
CA VAL A 66 2.29 17.51 2.42
C VAL A 66 2.96 16.40 3.24
N ALA A 67 2.74 16.39 4.56
CA ALA A 67 3.29 15.36 5.45
C ALA A 67 2.85 13.94 5.03
N THR A 68 1.59 13.76 4.67
CA THR A 68 1.08 12.46 4.19
C THR A 68 1.74 12.03 2.88
N SER A 69 1.99 12.97 1.95
CA SER A 69 2.62 12.68 0.66
C SER A 69 4.09 12.29 0.76
N LEU A 70 4.75 12.59 1.89
CA LEU A 70 6.13 12.18 2.19
C LEU A 70 6.25 10.69 2.60
N TYR A 71 5.21 9.89 2.47
CA TYR A 71 5.23 8.46 2.82
C TYR A 71 6.46 7.70 2.30
N PRO A 72 6.85 7.79 1.02
CA PRO A 72 8.06 7.12 0.53
C PRO A 72 9.33 7.56 1.26
N VAL A 73 9.40 8.84 1.64
CA VAL A 73 10.55 9.39 2.38
C VAL A 73 10.61 8.81 3.79
N TYR A 74 9.47 8.71 4.50
CA TYR A 74 9.44 8.12 5.84
C TYR A 74 9.89 6.67 5.83
N VAL A 75 9.44 5.87 4.85
CA VAL A 75 9.85 4.46 4.74
C VAL A 75 11.34 4.35 4.38
N LEU A 76 11.85 5.19 3.49
CA LEU A 76 13.28 5.21 3.14
C LEU A 76 14.14 5.60 4.34
N VAL A 77 13.81 6.70 5.03
CA VAL A 77 14.54 7.16 6.23
C VAL A 77 14.46 6.12 7.33
N GLY A 78 13.28 5.55 7.57
CA GLY A 78 13.09 4.48 8.54
C GLY A 78 13.88 3.22 8.20
N GLY A 79 13.93 2.85 6.92
CA GLY A 79 14.76 1.73 6.42
C GLY A 79 16.26 1.96 6.59
N LEU A 80 16.76 3.16 6.28
CA LEU A 80 18.14 3.55 6.53
C LEU A 80 18.48 3.53 8.03
N LEU A 81 17.59 4.09 8.86
CA LEU A 81 17.74 4.07 10.31
C LEU A 81 17.74 2.63 10.85
N ALA A 82 16.88 1.76 10.34
CA ALA A 82 16.83 0.34 10.67
C ALA A 82 18.12 -0.38 10.29
N TYR A 83 18.72 -0.03 9.16
CA TYR A 83 20.00 -0.61 8.70
C TYR A 83 21.17 -0.19 9.59
N PHE A 84 21.34 1.13 9.86
CA PHE A 84 22.46 1.65 10.64
C PHE A 84 22.30 1.53 12.15
N ARG A 85 21.08 1.56 12.66
CA ARG A 85 20.72 1.53 14.08
C ARG A 85 19.50 0.64 14.33
N PRO A 86 19.60 -0.69 14.13
CA PRO A 86 18.46 -1.59 14.30
C PRO A 86 17.88 -1.54 15.73
N SER A 87 18.70 -1.20 16.74
CA SER A 87 18.23 -1.02 18.13
C SER A 87 17.13 0.04 18.29
N THR A 88 16.98 0.97 17.35
CA THR A 88 15.90 1.97 17.37
C THR A 88 14.50 1.34 17.35
N PHE A 89 14.36 0.17 16.75
CA PHE A 89 13.07 -0.52 16.58
C PHE A 89 12.87 -1.72 17.52
N THR A 90 13.86 -2.06 18.37
CA THR A 90 13.78 -3.25 19.26
C THR A 90 12.55 -3.21 20.15
N TRP A 91 12.20 -2.07 20.72
CA TRP A 91 11.00 -1.88 21.54
C TRP A 91 9.69 -2.30 20.85
N PHE A 92 9.64 -2.18 19.53
CA PHE A 92 8.49 -2.58 18.71
C PHE A 92 8.59 -4.05 18.30
N VAL A 93 9.77 -4.47 17.85
CA VAL A 93 10.05 -5.85 17.37
C VAL A 93 9.93 -6.87 18.50
N GLU A 94 10.46 -6.57 19.71
CA GLU A 94 10.44 -7.47 20.86
C GLU A 94 9.03 -7.79 21.38
N ARG A 95 8.05 -6.91 21.12
CA ARG A 95 6.64 -7.19 21.44
C ARG A 95 6.00 -8.18 20.45
N GLY A 96 6.70 -8.54 19.40
CA GLY A 96 6.31 -9.55 18.42
C GLY A 96 4.99 -9.25 17.73
N PRO A 97 4.17 -10.30 17.45
CA PRO A 97 2.93 -10.16 16.67
C PRO A 97 1.93 -9.13 17.20
N THR A 98 1.93 -8.88 18.51
CA THR A 98 0.99 -7.96 19.17
C THR A 98 1.20 -6.51 18.71
N SER A 99 2.46 -6.04 18.61
CA SER A 99 2.76 -4.68 18.15
C SER A 99 2.39 -4.50 16.67
N TYR A 100 2.67 -5.50 15.85
CA TYR A 100 2.32 -5.48 14.43
C TYR A 100 0.80 -5.46 14.21
N SER A 101 0.06 -6.31 14.94
CA SER A 101 -1.41 -6.33 14.89
C SER A 101 -2.02 -5.01 15.36
N ALA A 102 -1.53 -4.45 16.48
CA ALA A 102 -2.02 -3.17 17.00
C ALA A 102 -1.78 -2.03 16.00
N ALA A 103 -0.60 -1.98 15.38
CA ALA A 103 -0.29 -0.99 14.37
C ALA A 103 -1.23 -1.09 13.15
N LEU A 104 -1.48 -2.31 12.65
CA LEU A 104 -2.42 -2.51 11.55
C LEU A 104 -3.85 -2.15 11.93
N CYS A 105 -4.29 -2.51 13.14
CA CYS A 105 -5.62 -2.10 13.65
C CYS A 105 -5.79 -0.57 13.66
N ILE A 106 -4.74 0.18 14.04
CA ILE A 106 -4.77 1.66 14.00
C ILE A 106 -4.93 2.15 12.55
N ILE A 107 -4.19 1.59 11.61
CA ILE A 107 -4.30 1.94 10.18
C ILE A 107 -5.70 1.65 9.66
N MET A 108 -6.23 0.49 9.97
CA MET A 108 -7.55 0.05 9.50
C MET A 108 -8.69 0.83 10.15
N LEU A 109 -8.56 1.18 11.43
CA LEU A 109 -9.51 2.05 12.14
C LEU A 109 -9.51 3.46 11.51
N ALA A 110 -8.34 4.02 11.24
CA ALA A 110 -8.21 5.31 10.56
C ALA A 110 -8.88 5.28 9.17
N MET A 111 -8.72 4.19 8.43
CA MET A 111 -9.43 3.96 7.17
C MET A 111 -10.96 3.91 7.39
N GLY A 112 -11.42 3.20 8.43
CA GLY A 112 -12.85 3.12 8.77
C GLY A 112 -13.47 4.49 9.05
N PHE A 113 -12.76 5.42 9.70
CA PHE A 113 -13.24 6.79 9.95
C PHE A 113 -13.47 7.59 8.66
N THR A 114 -12.79 7.26 7.58
CA THR A 114 -12.96 7.94 6.28
C THR A 114 -14.12 7.38 5.45
N LEU A 115 -14.80 6.33 5.93
CA LEU A 115 -15.85 5.63 5.19
C LEU A 115 -17.23 6.19 5.47
N HIS A 116 -17.89 6.66 4.41
CA HIS A 116 -19.31 6.95 4.42
C HIS A 116 -20.07 5.81 3.74
N ILE A 117 -20.78 5.02 4.52
CA ILE A 117 -21.49 3.83 4.04
C ILE A 117 -22.48 4.18 2.92
N GLN A 118 -23.13 5.35 2.99
CA GLN A 118 -24.08 5.82 1.96
C GLN A 118 -23.37 6.06 0.62
N ASP A 119 -22.20 6.72 0.63
CA ASP A 119 -21.43 7.00 -0.59
C ASP A 119 -20.99 5.68 -1.28
N LEU A 120 -20.70 4.62 -0.48
CA LEU A 120 -20.35 3.30 -1.00
C LEU A 120 -21.50 2.66 -1.76
N PHE A 121 -22.72 2.69 -1.18
CA PHE A 121 -23.90 2.13 -1.84
C PHE A 121 -24.23 2.88 -3.13
N ASP A 122 -24.15 4.21 -3.11
CA ASP A 122 -24.45 5.03 -4.28
C ASP A 122 -23.48 4.75 -5.45
N VAL A 123 -22.19 4.65 -5.19
CA VAL A 123 -21.20 4.34 -6.24
C VAL A 123 -21.33 2.90 -6.72
N PHE A 124 -21.57 1.94 -5.81
CA PHE A 124 -21.76 0.54 -6.16
C PHE A 124 -22.99 0.34 -7.06
N LEU A 125 -24.11 0.99 -6.74
CA LEU A 125 -25.34 0.92 -7.54
C LEU A 125 -25.16 1.56 -8.92
N ASN A 126 -24.40 2.64 -9.02
CA ASN A 126 -24.19 3.36 -10.29
C ASN A 126 -23.17 2.69 -11.21
N ARG A 127 -22.17 1.95 -10.68
CA ARG A 127 -21.07 1.36 -11.45
C ARG A 127 -20.69 -0.05 -11.02
N PRO A 128 -21.63 -0.99 -10.85
CA PRO A 128 -21.37 -2.31 -10.28
C PRO A 128 -20.36 -3.12 -11.12
N LEU A 129 -20.46 -3.05 -12.44
CA LEU A 129 -19.58 -3.81 -13.33
C LEU A 129 -18.12 -3.41 -13.22
N ALA A 130 -17.82 -2.11 -13.08
CA ALA A 130 -16.43 -1.65 -12.94
C ALA A 130 -15.82 -2.08 -11.60
N VAL A 131 -16.60 -2.03 -10.52
CA VAL A 131 -16.16 -2.45 -9.18
C VAL A 131 -15.93 -3.95 -9.13
N LEU A 132 -16.89 -4.74 -9.61
CA LEU A 132 -16.77 -6.21 -9.64
C LEU A 132 -15.61 -6.66 -10.53
N PHE A 133 -15.47 -6.05 -11.71
CA PHE A 133 -14.37 -6.36 -12.62
C PHE A 133 -13.02 -6.03 -11.98
N GLY A 134 -12.86 -4.84 -11.41
CA GLY A 134 -11.60 -4.42 -10.80
C GLY A 134 -11.24 -5.27 -9.58
N SER A 135 -12.21 -5.63 -8.74
CA SER A 135 -12.00 -6.53 -7.61
C SER A 135 -11.65 -7.96 -8.06
N ALA A 136 -12.29 -8.45 -9.12
CA ALA A 136 -11.96 -9.73 -9.73
C ALA A 136 -10.57 -9.71 -10.38
N ALA A 137 -10.20 -8.62 -11.05
CA ALA A 137 -8.87 -8.43 -11.63
C ALA A 137 -7.78 -8.43 -10.55
N GLN A 138 -8.02 -7.81 -9.38
CA GLN A 138 -7.10 -7.83 -8.25
C GLN A 138 -6.75 -9.25 -7.83
N TYR A 139 -7.73 -10.07 -7.54
CA TYR A 139 -7.53 -11.44 -7.07
C TYR A 139 -7.31 -12.48 -8.19
N GLY A 140 -7.64 -12.11 -9.42
CA GLY A 140 -7.40 -12.96 -10.59
C GLY A 140 -6.04 -12.72 -11.26
N ILE A 141 -5.40 -11.55 -11.08
CA ILE A 141 -4.11 -11.24 -11.72
C ILE A 141 -2.97 -11.38 -10.72
N MET A 142 -3.04 -10.63 -9.60
CA MET A 142 -1.88 -10.46 -8.71
C MET A 142 -1.38 -11.75 -8.07
N PRO A 143 -2.21 -12.66 -7.53
CA PRO A 143 -1.73 -13.90 -6.93
C PRO A 143 -0.95 -14.77 -7.92
N PHE A 144 -1.43 -14.87 -9.16
CA PHE A 144 -0.75 -15.65 -10.19
C PHE A 144 0.53 -14.98 -10.70
N VAL A 145 0.56 -13.65 -10.75
CA VAL A 145 1.79 -12.89 -11.03
C VAL A 145 2.82 -13.14 -9.93
N GLY A 146 2.42 -13.07 -8.65
CA GLY A 146 3.33 -13.34 -7.54
C GLY A 146 3.90 -14.75 -7.57
N ALA A 147 3.06 -15.75 -7.81
CA ALA A 147 3.50 -17.14 -7.95
C ALA A 147 4.42 -17.34 -9.16
N GLY A 148 4.06 -16.75 -10.31
CA GLY A 148 4.86 -16.82 -11.55
C GLY A 148 6.22 -16.17 -11.40
N VAL A 149 6.30 -14.97 -10.82
CA VAL A 149 7.57 -14.25 -10.56
C VAL A 149 8.44 -15.02 -9.57
N SER A 150 7.87 -15.54 -8.48
CA SER A 150 8.59 -16.33 -7.49
C SER A 150 9.24 -17.56 -8.11
N LYS A 151 8.48 -18.26 -8.97
CA LYS A 151 8.97 -19.44 -9.69
C LYS A 151 10.01 -19.09 -10.74
N ALA A 152 9.78 -18.03 -11.52
CA ALA A 152 10.67 -17.61 -12.61
C ALA A 152 12.05 -17.14 -12.08
N LEU A 153 12.08 -16.49 -10.90
CA LEU A 153 13.32 -16.03 -10.28
C LEU A 153 13.96 -17.07 -9.35
N GLY A 154 13.32 -18.25 -9.15
CA GLY A 154 13.85 -19.30 -8.28
C GLY A 154 14.06 -18.84 -6.84
N LEU A 155 13.11 -18.05 -6.31
CA LEU A 155 13.22 -17.54 -4.94
C LEU A 155 13.20 -18.66 -3.91
N SER A 156 13.81 -18.44 -2.74
CA SER A 156 13.71 -19.38 -1.62
C SER A 156 12.23 -19.59 -1.21
N PRO A 157 11.87 -20.72 -0.59
CA PRO A 157 10.51 -21.00 -0.17
C PRO A 157 9.88 -19.90 0.66
N GLU A 158 10.64 -19.30 1.60
CA GLU A 158 10.18 -18.25 2.50
C GLU A 158 9.92 -16.94 1.74
N LEU A 159 10.82 -16.57 0.82
CA LEU A 159 10.64 -15.39 -0.02
C LEU A 159 9.51 -15.56 -1.03
N SER A 160 9.38 -16.77 -1.61
CA SER A 160 8.27 -17.12 -2.49
C SER A 160 6.93 -16.98 -1.77
N ALA A 161 6.83 -17.53 -0.56
CA ALA A 161 5.63 -17.38 0.27
C ALA A 161 5.33 -15.90 0.58
N GLY A 162 6.34 -15.10 0.88
CA GLY A 162 6.19 -13.67 1.14
C GLY A 162 5.70 -12.87 -0.08
N VAL A 163 6.26 -13.14 -1.27
CA VAL A 163 5.85 -12.50 -2.52
C VAL A 163 4.41 -12.90 -2.90
N ILE A 164 4.08 -14.20 -2.74
CA ILE A 164 2.73 -14.70 -3.01
C ILE A 164 1.72 -14.11 -2.02
N LEU A 165 2.02 -14.11 -0.72
CA LEU A 165 1.16 -13.50 0.30
C LEU A 165 0.90 -12.03 0.00
N LEU A 166 1.95 -11.25 -0.32
CA LEU A 166 1.84 -9.86 -0.74
C LEU A 166 0.87 -9.71 -1.91
N SER A 167 1.00 -10.57 -2.91
CA SER A 167 0.17 -10.54 -4.13
C SER A 167 -1.27 -11.00 -3.88
N CYS A 168 -1.53 -11.77 -2.82
CA CYS A 168 -2.87 -12.19 -2.39
C CYS A 168 -3.56 -11.16 -1.48
N CYS A 169 -2.88 -10.07 -1.12
CA CYS A 169 -3.48 -9.00 -0.32
C CYS A 169 -4.41 -8.11 -1.15
N PRO A 170 -5.35 -7.38 -0.52
CA PRO A 170 -6.21 -6.41 -1.20
C PRO A 170 -5.42 -5.20 -1.70
N GLY A 171 -6.08 -4.32 -2.45
CA GLY A 171 -5.53 -3.03 -2.85
C GLY A 171 -5.11 -2.16 -1.65
N GLY A 172 -4.07 -1.37 -1.84
CA GLY A 172 -3.53 -0.49 -0.80
C GLY A 172 -4.23 0.88 -0.79
N THR A 173 -4.47 1.47 0.38
CA THR A 173 -5.15 2.77 0.52
C THR A 173 -4.43 3.92 -0.19
N ALA A 174 -3.11 3.82 -0.41
CA ALA A 174 -2.33 4.80 -1.15
C ALA A 174 -2.72 4.88 -2.64
N SER A 175 -3.33 3.81 -3.21
CA SER A 175 -3.81 3.77 -4.60
C SER A 175 -4.78 4.90 -4.92
N ASN A 176 -5.63 5.30 -3.96
CA ASN A 176 -6.63 6.34 -4.14
C ASN A 176 -5.99 7.71 -4.44
N VAL A 177 -4.90 8.06 -3.74
CA VAL A 177 -4.14 9.29 -3.97
C VAL A 177 -3.43 9.23 -5.32
N VAL A 178 -2.81 8.09 -5.63
CA VAL A 178 -2.10 7.87 -6.89
C VAL A 178 -3.08 7.93 -8.08
N THR A 179 -4.27 7.34 -7.95
CA THR A 179 -5.35 7.41 -8.96
C THR A 179 -5.78 8.85 -9.22
N TYR A 180 -5.89 9.66 -8.19
CA TYR A 180 -6.20 11.06 -8.37
C TYR A 180 -5.11 11.82 -9.14
N ILE A 181 -3.84 11.64 -8.78
CA ILE A 181 -2.70 12.25 -9.49
C ILE A 181 -2.71 11.84 -10.97
N ALA A 182 -3.03 10.58 -11.25
CA ALA A 182 -3.13 10.01 -12.60
C ALA A 182 -4.34 10.49 -13.40
N LYS A 183 -5.24 11.32 -12.83
CA LYS A 183 -6.54 11.68 -13.40
C LYS A 183 -7.42 10.46 -13.69
N GLY A 184 -7.33 9.43 -12.84
CA GLY A 184 -8.20 8.27 -12.85
C GLY A 184 -9.54 8.52 -12.14
N ASP A 185 -10.40 7.51 -12.15
CA ASP A 185 -11.68 7.50 -11.43
C ASP A 185 -11.45 7.17 -9.94
N VAL A 186 -11.35 8.22 -9.13
CA VAL A 186 -11.06 8.10 -7.70
C VAL A 186 -12.20 7.40 -6.93
N ALA A 187 -13.45 7.66 -7.32
CA ALA A 187 -14.60 7.03 -6.68
C ALA A 187 -14.58 5.51 -6.90
N LEU A 188 -14.23 5.07 -8.12
CA LEU A 188 -14.03 3.66 -8.43
C LEU A 188 -12.87 3.06 -7.63
N SER A 189 -11.73 3.75 -7.52
CA SER A 189 -10.55 3.29 -6.77
C SER A 189 -10.90 3.06 -5.29
N ILE A 190 -11.56 4.02 -4.64
CA ILE A 190 -11.98 3.92 -3.24
C ILE A 190 -12.90 2.69 -3.05
N LEU A 191 -13.88 2.51 -3.92
CA LEU A 191 -14.82 1.42 -3.80
C LEU A 191 -14.17 0.06 -4.06
N MET A 192 -13.23 -0.02 -5.01
CA MET A 192 -12.44 -1.23 -5.25
C MET A 192 -11.58 -1.59 -4.04
N THR A 193 -10.86 -0.62 -3.46
CA THR A 193 -10.09 -0.82 -2.22
C THR A 193 -10.97 -1.39 -1.11
N MET A 194 -12.19 -0.86 -0.97
CA MET A 194 -13.15 -1.34 0.02
C MET A 194 -13.60 -2.77 -0.25
N CYS A 195 -14.09 -3.03 -1.46
CA CYS A 195 -14.57 -4.36 -1.85
C CYS A 195 -13.47 -5.42 -1.71
N THR A 196 -12.25 -5.09 -2.14
CA THR A 196 -11.12 -6.01 -2.00
C THR A 196 -10.71 -6.21 -0.55
N THR A 197 -10.78 -5.18 0.30
CA THR A 197 -10.52 -5.28 1.74
C THR A 197 -11.54 -6.19 2.44
N PHE A 198 -12.83 -6.08 2.11
CA PHE A 198 -13.85 -7.00 2.62
C PHE A 198 -13.63 -8.43 2.11
N ALA A 199 -13.33 -8.59 0.82
CA ALA A 199 -13.06 -9.89 0.23
C ALA A 199 -11.78 -10.54 0.78
N ALA A 200 -10.81 -9.77 1.26
CA ALA A 200 -9.53 -10.25 1.78
C ALA A 200 -9.67 -11.28 2.90
N VAL A 201 -10.73 -11.18 3.72
CA VAL A 201 -10.98 -12.15 4.82
C VAL A 201 -11.05 -13.58 4.29
N PHE A 202 -11.56 -13.78 3.09
CA PHE A 202 -11.71 -15.09 2.45
C PHE A 202 -10.69 -15.30 1.34
N ALA A 203 -10.52 -14.32 0.45
CA ALA A 203 -9.70 -14.45 -0.75
C ALA A 203 -8.21 -14.55 -0.40
N THR A 204 -7.68 -13.71 0.49
CA THR A 204 -6.27 -13.73 0.86
C THR A 204 -5.85 -15.06 1.47
N PRO A 205 -6.52 -15.62 2.50
CA PRO A 205 -6.17 -16.93 3.06
C PRO A 205 -6.30 -18.07 2.05
N PHE A 206 -7.38 -18.09 1.28
CA PHE A 206 -7.64 -19.14 0.30
C PHE A 206 -6.56 -19.17 -0.79
N LEU A 207 -6.27 -18.02 -1.41
CA LEU A 207 -5.27 -17.93 -2.48
C LEU A 207 -3.86 -18.16 -1.96
N THR A 208 -3.53 -17.65 -0.75
CA THR A 208 -2.24 -17.90 -0.13
C THR A 208 -2.04 -19.38 0.17
N ASN A 209 -3.05 -20.07 0.67
CA ASN A 209 -2.97 -21.50 0.94
C ASN A 209 -2.72 -22.31 -0.34
N ILE A 210 -3.42 -21.99 -1.43
CA ILE A 210 -3.26 -22.71 -2.71
C ILE A 210 -1.89 -22.44 -3.33
N LEU A 211 -1.43 -21.19 -3.34
CA LEU A 211 -0.25 -20.79 -4.10
C LEU A 211 1.04 -20.85 -3.28
N ALA A 212 1.01 -20.41 -2.01
CA ALA A 212 2.16 -20.44 -1.11
C ALA A 212 2.27 -21.75 -0.34
N GLY A 213 1.18 -22.50 -0.17
CA GLY A 213 1.18 -23.79 0.52
C GLY A 213 2.08 -24.86 -0.12
N ALA A 214 2.42 -24.67 -1.40
CA ALA A 214 3.40 -25.51 -2.09
C ALA A 214 4.85 -25.27 -1.62
N TYR A 215 5.13 -24.15 -1.00
CA TYR A 215 6.46 -23.73 -0.52
C TYR A 215 6.62 -23.88 0.99
N VAL A 216 5.61 -23.44 1.74
CA VAL A 216 5.60 -23.49 3.22
C VAL A 216 4.20 -23.85 3.72
N PRO A 217 4.07 -24.51 4.89
CA PRO A 217 2.76 -24.77 5.49
C PRO A 217 2.01 -23.47 5.75
N VAL A 218 0.75 -23.37 5.36
CA VAL A 218 -0.11 -22.21 5.53
C VAL A 218 -1.36 -22.60 6.32
N ASP A 219 -1.59 -21.95 7.46
CA ASP A 219 -2.84 -22.04 8.20
C ASP A 219 -3.87 -21.04 7.63
N ALA A 220 -4.66 -21.47 6.67
CA ALA A 220 -5.68 -20.64 6.04
C ALA A 220 -6.78 -20.19 7.03
N ALA A 221 -7.14 -21.02 8.01
CA ALA A 221 -8.15 -20.67 9.00
C ALA A 221 -7.63 -19.59 9.95
N GLY A 222 -6.42 -19.75 10.46
CA GLY A 222 -5.75 -18.73 11.27
C GLY A 222 -5.56 -17.40 10.51
N LEU A 223 -5.14 -17.46 9.23
CA LEU A 223 -5.04 -16.29 8.36
C LEU A 223 -6.39 -15.57 8.20
N ALA A 224 -7.50 -16.30 7.99
CA ALA A 224 -8.83 -15.73 7.85
C ALA A 224 -9.27 -15.03 9.14
N ILE A 225 -9.11 -15.68 10.29
CA ILE A 225 -9.45 -15.13 11.61
C ILE A 225 -8.63 -13.88 11.88
N SER A 226 -7.32 -13.91 11.65
CA SER A 226 -6.44 -12.75 11.83
C SER A 226 -6.82 -11.62 10.89
N THR A 227 -7.07 -11.89 9.60
CA THR A 227 -7.50 -10.86 8.63
C THR A 227 -8.82 -10.23 9.06
N PHE A 228 -9.78 -11.01 9.55
CA PHE A 228 -11.01 -10.48 10.12
C PHE A 228 -10.73 -9.55 11.31
N GLN A 229 -9.93 -10.01 12.28
CA GLN A 229 -9.67 -9.28 13.52
C GLN A 229 -8.85 -8.01 13.32
N VAL A 230 -7.81 -8.04 12.47
CA VAL A 230 -6.87 -6.91 12.33
C VAL A 230 -7.21 -5.98 11.17
N VAL A 231 -8.10 -6.38 10.27
CA VAL A 231 -8.53 -5.57 9.11
C VAL A 231 -10.01 -5.23 9.18
N LEU A 232 -10.87 -6.24 9.05
CA LEU A 232 -12.30 -6.00 8.86
C LEU A 232 -12.96 -5.43 10.11
N ALA A 233 -12.68 -6.01 11.28
CA ALA A 233 -13.28 -5.54 12.53
C ALA A 233 -12.92 -4.08 12.86
N PRO A 234 -11.64 -3.62 12.79
CA PRO A 234 -11.30 -2.21 13.01
C PRO A 234 -11.92 -1.27 11.96
N VAL A 235 -12.00 -1.68 10.68
CA VAL A 235 -12.67 -0.88 9.64
C VAL A 235 -14.14 -0.69 9.96
N LEU A 236 -14.85 -1.77 10.32
CA LEU A 236 -16.26 -1.72 10.69
C LEU A 236 -16.50 -0.87 11.94
N VAL A 237 -15.65 -1.03 12.96
CA VAL A 237 -15.72 -0.20 14.19
C VAL A 237 -15.52 1.28 13.83
N GLY A 238 -14.52 1.61 12.99
CA GLY A 238 -14.28 2.98 12.53
C GLY A 238 -15.48 3.56 11.78
N ALA A 239 -16.07 2.80 10.86
CA ALA A 239 -17.26 3.22 10.12
C ALA A 239 -18.49 3.39 11.02
N CYS A 240 -18.68 2.51 12.01
CA CYS A 240 -19.76 2.64 13.01
C CYS A 240 -19.57 3.89 13.87
N ILE A 241 -18.34 4.19 14.35
CA ILE A 241 -18.07 5.39 15.13
C ILE A 241 -18.28 6.63 14.27
N GLN A 242 -17.85 6.62 13.02
CA GLN A 242 -18.05 7.70 12.06
C GLN A 242 -19.55 7.99 11.86
N SER A 243 -20.38 6.94 11.72
CA SER A 243 -21.82 7.08 11.55
C SER A 243 -22.54 7.55 12.82
N SER A 244 -22.06 7.13 14.00
CA SER A 244 -22.69 7.44 15.29
C SER A 244 -22.28 8.80 15.86
N CYS A 245 -21.04 9.22 15.64
CA CYS A 245 -20.47 10.43 16.23
C CYS A 245 -19.73 11.29 15.18
N PRO A 246 -20.41 11.73 14.11
CA PRO A 246 -19.76 12.41 12.99
C PRO A 246 -19.05 13.71 13.38
N GLN A 247 -19.53 14.41 14.42
CA GLN A 247 -18.94 15.66 14.89
C GLN A 247 -17.55 15.48 15.52
N ILE A 248 -17.37 14.39 16.30
CA ILE A 248 -16.07 14.06 16.91
C ILE A 248 -15.10 13.58 15.83
N ILE A 249 -15.60 12.75 14.92
CA ILE A 249 -14.78 12.20 13.86
C ILE A 249 -14.35 13.26 12.84
N ALA A 250 -15.16 14.26 12.57
CA ALA A 250 -14.79 15.39 11.71
C ALA A 250 -13.49 16.09 12.16
N PHE A 251 -13.18 16.06 13.45
CA PHE A 251 -11.90 16.58 13.98
C PHE A 251 -10.73 15.59 13.77
N ILE A 252 -11.00 14.30 13.77
CA ILE A 252 -9.98 13.23 13.66
C ILE A 252 -9.62 12.92 12.19
N ILE A 253 -10.61 12.98 11.28
CA ILE A 253 -10.44 12.62 9.86
C ILE A 253 -9.23 13.27 9.20
N PRO A 254 -8.91 14.56 9.38
CA PRO A 254 -7.77 15.17 8.70
C PRO A 254 -6.43 14.54 9.08
N PHE A 255 -6.32 13.97 10.28
CA PHE A 255 -5.10 13.33 10.79
C PHE A 255 -5.00 11.84 10.41
N ALA A 256 -6.13 11.21 10.08
CA ALA A 256 -6.19 9.77 9.82
C ALA A 256 -5.21 9.30 8.73
N PRO A 257 -5.07 9.97 7.57
CA PRO A 257 -4.11 9.58 6.54
C PRO A 257 -2.66 9.69 7.01
N LEU A 258 -2.31 10.74 7.76
CA LEU A 258 -0.96 10.92 8.29
C LEU A 258 -0.63 9.83 9.32
N ILE A 259 -1.55 9.52 10.23
CA ILE A 259 -1.38 8.44 11.22
C ILE A 259 -1.16 7.12 10.48
N ALA A 260 -1.98 6.80 9.49
CA ALA A 260 -1.85 5.57 8.70
C ALA A 260 -0.47 5.47 8.03
N VAL A 261 0.01 6.56 7.43
CA VAL A 261 1.32 6.62 6.75
C VAL A 261 2.47 6.44 7.74
N LEU A 262 2.46 7.13 8.88
CA LEU A 262 3.51 7.02 9.89
C LEU A 262 3.56 5.61 10.50
N VAL A 263 2.40 5.03 10.83
CA VAL A 263 2.32 3.67 11.38
C VAL A 263 2.72 2.63 10.34
N SER A 264 2.33 2.78 9.08
CA SER A 264 2.79 1.90 8.00
C SER A 264 4.31 1.98 7.78
N SER A 265 4.89 3.18 7.91
CA SER A 265 6.33 3.38 7.81
C SER A 265 7.06 2.72 8.98
N LEU A 266 6.50 2.81 10.19
CA LEU A 266 7.02 2.11 11.36
C LEU A 266 6.99 0.59 11.16
N LEU A 267 5.88 0.03 10.65
CA LEU A 267 5.77 -1.40 10.35
C LEU A 267 6.86 -1.85 9.37
N ALA A 268 6.99 -1.18 8.23
CA ALA A 268 7.99 -1.54 7.23
C ALA A 268 9.42 -1.45 7.78
N SER A 269 9.74 -0.38 8.51
CA SER A 269 11.06 -0.16 9.11
C SER A 269 11.39 -1.20 10.19
N SER A 270 10.40 -1.60 10.99
CA SER A 270 10.56 -2.62 12.04
C SER A 270 10.83 -4.00 11.45
N VAL A 271 10.13 -4.37 10.37
CA VAL A 271 10.41 -5.63 9.66
C VAL A 271 11.82 -5.60 9.07
N PHE A 272 12.22 -4.47 8.47
CA PHE A 272 13.56 -4.33 7.93
C PHE A 272 14.60 -4.46 9.06
N SER A 273 14.40 -3.78 10.19
CA SER A 273 15.27 -3.88 11.38
C SER A 273 15.41 -5.31 11.89
N ALA A 274 14.31 -6.05 12.00
CA ALA A 274 14.32 -7.44 12.44
C ALA A 274 15.12 -8.37 11.50
N ASN A 275 15.22 -8.01 10.21
CA ASN A 275 15.89 -8.81 9.20
C ASN A 275 17.30 -8.31 8.86
N VAL A 276 17.75 -7.15 9.37
CA VAL A 276 19.12 -6.64 9.16
C VAL A 276 20.19 -7.66 9.52
N PRO A 277 20.10 -8.40 10.65
CA PRO A 277 21.08 -9.45 10.96
C PRO A 277 21.15 -10.57 9.91
N LEU A 278 20.01 -10.90 9.29
CA LEU A 278 19.95 -11.90 8.22
C LEU A 278 20.45 -11.36 6.87
N LEU A 279 20.35 -10.05 6.70
CA LEU A 279 20.80 -9.33 5.52
C LEU A 279 22.26 -8.85 5.64
N SER A 280 22.79 -8.75 6.87
CA SER A 280 24.17 -8.39 7.12
C SER A 280 25.05 -9.64 7.30
N LEU A 281 26.18 -9.65 6.64
CA LEU A 281 27.00 -10.85 6.41
C LEU A 281 27.87 -11.31 7.55
N ALA A 282 28.07 -10.47 8.55
CA ALA A 282 28.81 -10.86 9.76
C ALA A 282 28.09 -11.95 10.56
N SER A 283 26.81 -12.18 10.28
CA SER A 283 25.96 -13.12 11.05
C SER A 283 25.69 -14.44 10.33
N LEU A 284 26.11 -14.62 9.07
CA LEU A 284 25.90 -15.91 8.38
C LEU A 284 26.67 -17.04 9.07
N GLU A 285 27.89 -16.80 9.56
CA GLU A 285 28.63 -17.76 10.36
C GLU A 285 27.97 -17.97 11.74
N GLU A 286 27.48 -16.91 12.38
CA GLU A 286 26.80 -16.98 13.68
C GLU A 286 25.41 -17.59 13.58
N VAL A 287 24.66 -17.32 12.50
CA VAL A 287 23.37 -17.98 12.21
C VAL A 287 23.58 -19.46 11.89
N THR A 288 24.59 -19.82 11.12
CA THR A 288 24.93 -21.22 10.86
C THR A 288 25.33 -21.94 12.13
N ALA A 289 26.13 -21.32 13.00
CA ALA A 289 26.53 -21.84 14.28
C ALA A 289 25.34 -22.00 15.26
N ARG A 290 24.45 -21.00 15.35
CA ARG A 290 23.25 -21.06 16.21
C ARG A 290 22.23 -22.08 15.72
N VAL A 291 22.01 -22.18 14.41
CA VAL A 291 21.11 -23.17 13.81
C VAL A 291 21.66 -24.58 14.01
N SER A 292 22.97 -24.78 13.85
CA SER A 292 23.62 -26.07 14.15
C SER A 292 23.52 -26.45 15.63
N SER A 293 23.56 -25.48 16.53
CA SER A 293 23.43 -25.71 17.99
C SER A 293 21.98 -25.92 18.47
N SER A 294 20.98 -25.41 17.71
CA SER A 294 19.55 -25.52 18.06
C SER A 294 18.85 -26.76 17.54
N GLY A 295 19.55 -27.66 16.81
CA GLY A 295 18.97 -28.88 16.24
C GLY A 295 17.93 -28.66 15.13
N VAL A 296 17.76 -27.45 14.66
CA VAL A 296 16.86 -27.13 13.54
C VAL A 296 17.54 -27.52 12.24
N PHE A 297 16.94 -28.43 11.50
CA PHE A 297 17.45 -28.92 10.20
C PHE A 297 17.43 -27.80 9.16
N VAL A 298 18.59 -27.22 8.84
CA VAL A 298 18.71 -26.28 7.71
C VAL A 298 18.65 -27.10 6.44
N SER A 299 17.68 -26.80 5.59
CA SER A 299 17.61 -27.41 4.27
C SER A 299 18.93 -27.18 3.53
N SER A 300 19.49 -28.27 2.99
CA SER A 300 20.75 -28.31 2.24
C SER A 300 20.84 -27.30 1.08
N HIS A 301 19.70 -26.77 0.64
CA HIS A 301 19.61 -25.74 -0.39
C HIS A 301 20.08 -24.35 0.08
N ILE A 302 19.94 -24.00 1.39
CA ILE A 302 20.47 -22.76 1.94
C ILE A 302 21.99 -22.85 2.10
N ALA A 303 22.50 -24.01 2.54
CA ALA A 303 23.93 -24.23 2.71
C ALA A 303 24.71 -24.27 1.35
N ALA A 304 24.07 -24.75 0.30
CA ALA A 304 24.69 -24.83 -1.04
C ALA A 304 24.69 -23.49 -1.81
N ALA A 305 23.88 -22.52 -1.39
CA ALA A 305 23.78 -21.19 -2.01
C ALA A 305 24.70 -20.14 -1.39
N LEU A 306 25.46 -20.48 -0.34
CA LEU A 306 26.33 -19.55 0.38
C LEU A 306 27.75 -19.58 -0.20
N PRO A 307 28.26 -18.44 -0.71
CA PRO A 307 29.65 -18.31 -1.16
C PRO A 307 30.60 -18.31 0.04
N THR A 308 31.67 -19.07 -0.04
CA THR A 308 32.68 -19.23 1.02
C THR A 308 33.81 -18.21 0.87
N GLY A 309 33.73 -17.06 1.55
CA GLY A 309 34.83 -16.08 1.65
C GLY A 309 34.40 -14.70 2.18
N PRO A 310 35.24 -13.96 2.91
CA PRO A 310 34.87 -12.72 3.61
C PRO A 310 34.50 -11.55 2.68
N ALA A 311 34.96 -11.53 1.42
CA ALA A 311 34.56 -10.53 0.41
C ALA A 311 33.22 -10.91 -0.28
N SER A 312 32.83 -12.17 -0.18
CA SER A 312 31.65 -12.71 -0.86
C SER A 312 30.34 -12.33 -0.16
N GLY A 313 30.43 -12.02 1.03
CA GLY A 313 29.30 -11.84 1.90
C GLY A 313 28.51 -10.55 1.60
N ALA A 314 29.13 -9.34 1.45
CA ALA A 314 28.45 -8.09 1.07
C ALA A 314 27.82 -8.23 -0.33
N GLN A 315 28.47 -8.98 -1.19
CA GLN A 315 28.01 -9.27 -2.52
C GLN A 315 26.76 -10.16 -2.50
N SER A 316 26.70 -11.13 -1.58
CA SER A 316 25.56 -12.03 -1.42
C SER A 316 24.32 -11.33 -0.87
N ALA A 317 24.48 -10.39 0.10
CA ALA A 317 23.36 -9.59 0.60
C ALA A 317 22.83 -8.63 -0.47
N LEU A 318 23.72 -8.01 -1.25
CA LEU A 318 23.33 -7.16 -2.39
C LEU A 318 22.57 -7.96 -3.46
N ILE A 319 23.00 -9.18 -3.74
CA ILE A 319 22.33 -10.10 -4.67
C ILE A 319 20.94 -10.49 -4.10
N LEU A 320 20.86 -10.84 -2.82
CA LEU A 320 19.60 -11.20 -2.18
C LEU A 320 18.62 -10.02 -2.16
N LEU A 321 19.08 -8.83 -1.76
CA LEU A 321 18.25 -7.60 -1.81
C LEU A 321 17.89 -7.23 -3.24
N GLY A 322 18.79 -7.43 -4.20
CA GLY A 322 18.53 -7.24 -5.61
C GLY A 322 17.44 -8.19 -6.13
N ASN A 323 17.50 -9.46 -5.75
CA ASN A 323 16.49 -10.46 -6.12
C ASN A 323 15.12 -10.15 -5.51
N ILE A 324 15.07 -9.76 -4.23
CA ILE A 324 13.82 -9.36 -3.57
C ILE A 324 13.27 -8.08 -4.21
N GLY A 325 14.10 -7.06 -4.38
CA GLY A 325 13.72 -5.81 -5.02
C GLY A 325 13.25 -6.02 -6.46
N GLY A 326 13.96 -6.85 -7.22
CA GLY A 326 13.60 -7.24 -8.58
C GLY A 326 12.27 -7.99 -8.65
N ALA A 327 12.06 -8.96 -7.75
CA ALA A 327 10.79 -9.70 -7.67
C ALA A 327 9.62 -8.77 -7.36
N VAL A 328 9.75 -7.92 -6.34
CA VAL A 328 8.72 -6.97 -5.94
C VAL A 328 8.45 -5.95 -7.05
N PHE A 329 9.51 -5.45 -7.71
CA PHE A 329 9.38 -4.57 -8.87
C PHE A 329 8.58 -5.23 -10.00
N LEU A 330 8.93 -6.46 -10.38
CA LEU A 330 8.24 -7.21 -11.44
C LEU A 330 6.78 -7.47 -11.10
N VAL A 331 6.48 -7.83 -9.85
CA VAL A 331 5.10 -8.05 -9.39
C VAL A 331 4.25 -6.80 -9.56
N HIS A 332 4.74 -5.64 -9.08
CA HIS A 332 4.00 -4.39 -9.20
C HIS A 332 3.92 -3.89 -10.65
N ALA A 333 5.02 -3.99 -11.42
CA ALA A 333 5.04 -3.61 -12.83
C ALA A 333 4.04 -4.45 -13.65
N ALA A 334 4.02 -5.76 -13.43
CA ALA A 334 3.06 -6.65 -14.06
C ALA A 334 1.62 -6.33 -13.62
N GLY A 335 1.40 -6.04 -12.33
CA GLY A 335 0.09 -5.64 -11.81
C GLY A 335 -0.45 -4.38 -12.48
N PHE A 336 0.36 -3.31 -12.57
CA PHE A 336 -0.02 -2.08 -13.28
C PHE A 336 -0.32 -2.36 -14.76
N LEU A 337 0.55 -3.09 -15.44
CA LEU A 337 0.41 -3.38 -16.87
C LEU A 337 -0.82 -4.25 -17.16
N LEU A 338 -0.94 -5.38 -16.47
CA LEU A 338 -2.01 -6.34 -16.71
C LEU A 338 -3.36 -5.80 -16.26
N GLY A 339 -3.42 -5.04 -15.16
CA GLY A 339 -4.64 -4.34 -14.74
C GLY A 339 -5.13 -3.34 -15.77
N TYR A 340 -4.20 -2.58 -16.38
CA TYR A 340 -4.54 -1.66 -17.47
C TYR A 340 -5.01 -2.40 -18.72
N ILE A 341 -4.28 -3.41 -19.17
CA ILE A 341 -4.62 -4.20 -20.37
C ILE A 341 -5.98 -4.90 -20.19
N ALA A 342 -6.20 -5.55 -19.04
CA ALA A 342 -7.45 -6.25 -18.76
C ALA A 342 -8.65 -5.29 -18.80
N SER A 343 -8.54 -4.12 -18.17
CA SER A 343 -9.58 -3.10 -18.18
C SER A 343 -9.79 -2.48 -19.57
N MET A 344 -8.73 -2.35 -20.37
CA MET A 344 -8.81 -1.91 -21.76
C MET A 344 -9.57 -2.91 -22.62
N LEU A 345 -9.26 -4.20 -22.51
CA LEU A 345 -9.93 -5.29 -23.24
C LEU A 345 -11.40 -5.43 -22.83
N ALA A 346 -11.73 -5.14 -21.57
CA ALA A 346 -13.10 -5.11 -21.07
C ALA A 346 -13.90 -3.87 -21.51
N GLY A 347 -13.29 -2.92 -22.25
CA GLY A 347 -13.97 -1.77 -22.80
C GLY A 347 -14.19 -0.59 -21.86
N PHE A 348 -13.55 -0.57 -20.69
CA PHE A 348 -13.66 0.56 -19.76
C PHE A 348 -13.06 1.85 -20.32
N GLY A 349 -13.59 3.01 -19.86
CA GLY A 349 -13.05 4.32 -20.20
C GLY A 349 -11.66 4.57 -19.60
N GLU A 350 -10.89 5.51 -20.15
CA GLU A 350 -9.50 5.73 -19.77
C GLU A 350 -9.32 6.06 -18.28
N SER A 351 -10.22 6.86 -17.67
CA SER A 351 -10.16 7.17 -16.24
C SER A 351 -10.34 5.94 -15.36
N GLN A 352 -11.23 5.02 -15.79
CA GLN A 352 -11.47 3.73 -15.10
C GLN A 352 -10.28 2.78 -15.29
N ARG A 353 -9.68 2.72 -16.49
CA ARG A 353 -8.49 1.89 -16.77
C ARG A 353 -7.33 2.27 -15.87
N ARG A 354 -7.09 3.58 -15.70
CA ARG A 354 -6.06 4.10 -14.78
C ARG A 354 -6.35 3.71 -13.34
N ALA A 355 -7.60 3.85 -12.88
CA ALA A 355 -8.00 3.46 -11.54
C ALA A 355 -7.79 1.96 -11.30
N ILE A 356 -8.27 1.11 -12.20
CA ILE A 356 -8.14 -0.36 -12.11
C ILE A 356 -6.67 -0.79 -12.14
N SER A 357 -5.87 -0.20 -13.04
CA SER A 357 -4.44 -0.48 -13.14
C SER A 357 -3.70 -0.16 -11.85
N ILE A 358 -3.94 1.03 -11.28
CA ILE A 358 -3.29 1.48 -10.04
C ILE A 358 -3.72 0.58 -8.87
N GLU A 359 -5.01 0.28 -8.76
CA GLU A 359 -5.53 -0.55 -7.68
C GLU A 359 -4.95 -1.96 -7.71
N VAL A 360 -4.94 -2.60 -8.90
CA VAL A 360 -4.33 -3.93 -9.09
C VAL A 360 -2.82 -3.89 -8.84
N GLY A 361 -2.13 -2.84 -9.28
CA GLY A 361 -0.69 -2.71 -9.12
C GLY A 361 -0.22 -2.35 -7.70
N MET A 362 -1.08 -1.78 -6.84
CA MET A 362 -0.70 -1.32 -5.50
C MET A 362 -1.36 -2.18 -4.41
N GLN A 363 -0.55 -2.95 -3.70
CA GLN A 363 -1.01 -3.90 -2.70
C GLN A 363 -1.04 -3.32 -1.29
N ASN A 364 -1.83 -3.91 -0.39
CA ASN A 364 -1.78 -3.60 1.04
C ASN A 364 -0.57 -4.27 1.70
N SER A 365 0.59 -3.64 1.53
CA SER A 365 1.86 -4.14 2.09
C SER A 365 1.84 -4.24 3.61
N SER A 366 1.15 -3.35 4.31
CA SER A 366 1.05 -3.38 5.77
C SER A 366 0.33 -4.63 6.26
N LEU A 367 -0.75 -5.02 5.58
CA LEU A 367 -1.45 -6.28 5.86
C LEU A 367 -0.54 -7.48 5.60
N ALA A 368 0.15 -7.50 4.46
CA ALA A 368 1.07 -8.59 4.12
C ALA A 368 2.19 -8.74 5.16
N VAL A 369 2.78 -7.62 5.63
CA VAL A 369 3.76 -7.62 6.73
C VAL A 369 3.21 -8.29 7.97
N VAL A 370 2.02 -7.88 8.42
CA VAL A 370 1.42 -8.37 9.67
C VAL A 370 1.07 -9.84 9.56
N LEU A 371 0.42 -10.26 8.47
CA LEU A 371 0.09 -11.68 8.26
C LEU A 371 1.35 -12.55 8.14
N ALA A 372 2.39 -12.07 7.46
CA ALA A 372 3.67 -12.77 7.39
C ALA A 372 4.29 -12.96 8.78
N THR A 373 4.30 -11.92 9.60
CA THR A 373 4.89 -11.95 10.94
C THR A 373 4.13 -12.85 11.92
N ILE A 374 2.81 -12.96 11.78
CA ILE A 374 1.97 -13.74 12.67
C ILE A 374 1.96 -15.23 12.29
N HIS A 375 1.87 -15.54 11.00
CA HIS A 375 1.53 -16.88 10.52
C HIS A 375 2.70 -17.66 9.91
N PHE A 376 3.85 -17.03 9.71
CA PHE A 376 5.01 -17.71 9.13
C PHE A 376 6.17 -17.71 10.10
N ALA A 377 6.84 -18.86 10.21
CA ALA A 377 7.95 -19.04 11.14
C ALA A 377 9.19 -18.23 10.77
N SER A 378 9.42 -18.01 9.46
CA SER A 378 10.60 -17.27 8.99
C SER A 378 10.32 -15.76 8.88
N PRO A 379 11.12 -14.91 9.55
CA PRO A 379 11.02 -13.44 9.41
C PRO A 379 11.25 -12.97 7.97
N LEU A 380 11.97 -13.74 7.14
CA LEU A 380 12.22 -13.42 5.73
C LEU A 380 10.94 -13.34 4.91
N THR A 381 9.88 -14.05 5.31
CA THR A 381 8.58 -14.02 4.63
C THR A 381 7.94 -12.61 4.65
N ALA A 382 8.24 -11.77 5.64
CA ALA A 382 7.73 -10.39 5.71
C ALA A 382 8.55 -9.38 4.87
N VAL A 383 9.78 -9.72 4.45
CA VAL A 383 10.69 -8.78 3.76
C VAL A 383 10.14 -8.31 2.41
N PRO A 384 9.58 -9.16 1.52
CA PRO A 384 9.00 -8.71 0.26
C PRO A 384 7.92 -7.64 0.46
N ALA A 385 7.07 -7.80 1.48
CA ALA A 385 6.02 -6.84 1.79
C ALA A 385 6.58 -5.51 2.33
N ALA A 386 7.64 -5.54 3.14
CA ALA A 386 8.31 -4.33 3.61
C ALA A 386 8.99 -3.56 2.47
N VAL A 387 9.67 -4.26 1.56
CA VAL A 387 10.27 -3.67 0.34
C VAL A 387 9.18 -3.10 -0.58
N SER A 388 8.06 -3.81 -0.71
CA SER A 388 6.90 -3.36 -1.49
C SER A 388 6.35 -2.02 -1.01
N ALA A 389 6.31 -1.77 0.30
CA ALA A 389 5.83 -0.49 0.86
C ALA A 389 6.56 0.73 0.28
N VAL A 390 7.83 0.59 -0.11
CA VAL A 390 8.60 1.64 -0.79
C VAL A 390 8.38 1.61 -2.30
N LEU A 391 8.66 0.45 -2.92
CA LEU A 391 8.73 0.34 -4.37
C LEU A 391 7.38 0.63 -5.04
N MET A 392 6.28 0.09 -4.53
CA MET A 392 4.96 0.32 -5.13
C MET A 392 4.57 1.80 -5.13
N ASN A 393 4.92 2.54 -4.07
CA ASN A 393 4.61 3.97 -3.98
C ASN A 393 5.46 4.80 -4.95
N ILE A 394 6.74 4.47 -5.10
CA ILE A 394 7.61 5.11 -6.10
C ILE A 394 7.11 4.82 -7.51
N MET A 395 6.81 3.57 -7.82
CA MET A 395 6.35 3.14 -9.15
C MET A 395 4.97 3.73 -9.47
N GLY A 396 4.02 3.63 -8.55
CA GLY A 396 2.67 4.17 -8.72
C GLY A 396 2.67 5.69 -8.89
N SER A 397 3.44 6.42 -8.08
CA SER A 397 3.58 7.87 -8.20
C SER A 397 4.26 8.25 -9.52
N GLY A 398 5.30 7.54 -9.93
CA GLY A 398 5.97 7.75 -11.22
C GLY A 398 5.01 7.55 -12.40
N LEU A 399 4.24 6.44 -12.38
CA LEU A 399 3.23 6.15 -13.40
C LEU A 399 2.13 7.22 -13.43
N ALA A 400 1.67 7.67 -12.26
CA ALA A 400 0.66 8.71 -12.16
C ALA A 400 1.14 10.06 -12.74
N VAL A 401 2.40 10.43 -12.50
CA VAL A 401 3.00 11.63 -13.08
C VAL A 401 3.04 11.53 -14.61
N VAL A 402 3.43 10.38 -15.16
CA VAL A 402 3.42 10.14 -16.61
C VAL A 402 2.00 10.25 -17.16
N TRP A 403 1.02 9.58 -16.55
CA TRP A 403 -0.37 9.63 -17.01
C TRP A 403 -0.99 11.02 -16.89
N ARG A 404 -0.59 11.82 -15.92
CA ARG A 404 -1.04 13.20 -15.77
C ARG A 404 -0.71 14.06 -17.00
N GLN A 405 0.43 13.79 -17.67
CA GLN A 405 0.85 14.51 -18.88
C GLN A 405 0.07 14.06 -20.13
N ILE A 406 -0.46 12.84 -20.11
CA ILE A 406 -1.20 12.30 -21.24
C ILE A 406 -2.65 12.81 -21.18
N ARG A 407 -3.04 13.60 -22.22
CA ARG A 407 -4.43 14.10 -22.36
C ARG A 407 -5.36 12.92 -22.63
N ILE A 408 -6.47 12.85 -21.89
CA ILE A 408 -7.54 11.89 -22.16
C ILE A 408 -8.34 12.46 -23.33
N PRO A 409 -8.43 11.78 -24.48
CA PRO A 409 -9.29 12.21 -25.58
C PRO A 409 -10.75 12.26 -25.14
N THR A 410 -11.48 13.29 -25.58
CA THR A 410 -12.90 13.46 -25.22
C THR A 410 -13.80 12.31 -25.67
N SER A 411 -13.37 11.53 -26.66
CA SER A 411 -14.05 10.31 -27.13
C SER A 411 -13.88 9.09 -26.23
N LEU A 412 -13.00 9.15 -25.21
CA LEU A 412 -12.70 8.07 -24.26
C LEU A 412 -13.01 8.46 -22.80
N GLN A 413 -13.63 9.61 -22.58
CA GLN A 413 -14.20 10.03 -21.30
C GLN A 413 -15.60 9.43 -21.15
#